data_2f5657a0d41248bf0fbdc8f492346cb9
#
_entry.id   2f5657a0d41248bf0fbdc8f492346cb9
#
_cell.length_a   1.000
_cell.length_b   1.000
_cell.length_c   1.000
_cell.angle_alpha   90.00
_cell.angle_beta   90.00
_cell.angle_gamma   90.00
#
_symmetry.space_group_name_H-M   'P 1'
#
loop_
_entity.id
_entity.type
_entity.pdbx_description
1 polymer ?
#
loop_
_entity_poly.entity_id
_entity_poly.type
_entity_poly.pdbx_seq_one_letter_code
_entity_poly.pdbx_strand_id
1 'polypeptide(L)'
;MRYLIKYSFLLLLFIGKPVATCSQQAYSLTLDELFRLGTENSLRLQASHMQEVVAADKKKTAQTARLPGISIGATTGYIGQSTVFRQGLTQPVHPDLPDWSHNYNVEVTQPVYRGGKIHYNIKRASLEKQIAALNSASSKAEVKLLLLRQYMDLFSLYKQKDVFARNVEESTRRLEDIRRLKKEGIVTRNDELRSELQLTNDQLACREADDNIAIVSQQLDVLLGLDETFLLQPDTALLYT
;
A
#
# COMPACT_ATOMS: atom_id res chain seq x y z
N MET A 1 24.75 -17.70 54.66
CA MET A 1 24.06 -18.75 53.87
C MET A 1 22.60 -18.43 53.46
N ARG A 2 21.94 -17.39 54.00
CA ARG A 2 20.53 -17.07 53.69
C ARG A 2 20.32 -16.22 52.43
N TYR A 3 21.36 -15.61 51.86
CA TYR A 3 21.26 -14.74 50.67
C TYR A 3 21.53 -15.49 49.35
N LEU A 4 22.26 -16.61 49.35
CA LEU A 4 22.53 -17.42 48.15
C LEU A 4 21.31 -18.18 47.64
N ILE A 5 20.35 -18.50 48.50
CA ILE A 5 19.14 -19.23 48.12
C ILE A 5 18.11 -18.29 47.42
N LYS A 6 18.10 -16.99 47.77
CA LYS A 6 17.18 -16.01 47.14
C LYS A 6 17.56 -15.70 45.68
N TYR A 7 18.84 -15.70 45.34
CA TYR A 7 19.29 -15.43 43.98
C TYR A 7 19.21 -16.67 43.07
N SER A 8 19.29 -17.86 43.64
CA SER A 8 19.08 -19.12 42.91
C SER A 8 17.62 -19.27 42.43
N PHE A 9 16.66 -18.80 43.24
CA PHE A 9 15.24 -18.85 42.84
C PHE A 9 14.86 -17.79 41.83
N LEU A 10 15.55 -16.64 41.78
CA LEU A 10 15.36 -15.58 40.79
C LEU A 10 15.94 -15.96 39.40
N LEU A 11 17.00 -16.77 39.36
CA LEU A 11 17.63 -17.24 38.14
C LEU A 11 16.81 -18.32 37.43
N LEU A 12 16.03 -19.09 38.16
CA LEU A 12 15.18 -20.17 37.61
C LEU A 12 13.89 -19.65 36.95
N LEU A 13 13.50 -18.40 37.25
CA LEU A 13 12.31 -17.76 36.68
C LEU A 13 12.55 -17.15 35.30
N PHE A 14 13.81 -17.10 34.81
CA PHE A 14 14.17 -16.49 33.53
C PHE A 14 14.32 -17.49 32.36
N ILE A 15 14.19 -18.81 32.61
CA ILE A 15 14.40 -19.86 31.58
C ILE A 15 13.09 -20.33 30.96
N GLY A 16 11.94 -19.76 31.33
CA GLY A 16 10.62 -20.18 30.87
C GLY A 16 9.93 -19.20 29.94
N LYS A 17 10.63 -18.56 28.95
CA LYS A 17 9.90 -17.98 27.83
C LYS A 17 9.59 -19.14 26.86
N PRO A 18 8.30 -19.49 26.63
CA PRO A 18 7.97 -20.37 25.53
C PRO A 18 8.42 -19.64 24.27
N VAL A 19 9.35 -20.24 23.55
CA VAL A 19 9.59 -19.88 22.15
C VAL A 19 8.26 -20.19 21.48
N ALA A 20 7.47 -19.16 21.20
CA ALA A 20 6.29 -19.27 20.35
C ALA A 20 6.82 -19.78 18.99
N THR A 21 6.71 -21.08 18.78
CA THR A 21 6.84 -21.66 17.45
C THR A 21 5.76 -20.98 16.61
N CYS A 22 6.19 -20.07 15.74
CA CYS A 22 5.33 -19.44 14.77
C CYS A 22 4.89 -20.55 13.81
N SER A 23 3.82 -21.26 14.16
CA SER A 23 3.14 -22.17 13.26
C SER A 23 2.47 -21.30 12.20
N GLN A 24 2.97 -21.36 10.97
CA GLN A 24 2.28 -20.73 9.83
C GLN A 24 0.89 -21.33 9.75
N GLN A 25 -0.13 -20.55 10.09
CA GLN A 25 -1.51 -20.97 9.96
C GLN A 25 -1.91 -20.89 8.50
N ALA A 26 -2.30 -22.03 7.92
CA ALA A 26 -2.87 -22.06 6.59
C ALA A 26 -4.26 -21.39 6.63
N TYR A 27 -4.42 -20.34 5.81
CA TYR A 27 -5.67 -19.60 5.67
C TYR A 27 -6.28 -19.89 4.30
N SER A 28 -7.47 -20.48 4.28
CA SER A 28 -8.19 -20.75 3.04
C SER A 28 -8.82 -19.46 2.54
N LEU A 29 -8.39 -18.99 1.38
CA LEU A 29 -8.83 -17.75 0.77
C LEU A 29 -9.80 -18.03 -0.39
N THR A 30 -11.05 -17.57 -0.26
CA THR A 30 -12.03 -17.59 -1.34
C THR A 30 -11.93 -16.35 -2.23
N LEU A 31 -12.42 -16.45 -3.47
CA LEU A 31 -12.38 -15.33 -4.42
C LEU A 31 -13.21 -14.11 -3.94
N ASP A 32 -14.35 -14.36 -3.31
CA ASP A 32 -15.21 -13.30 -2.78
C ASP A 32 -14.53 -12.59 -1.60
N GLU A 33 -13.88 -13.34 -0.72
CA GLU A 33 -13.15 -12.81 0.41
C GLU A 33 -11.90 -12.02 -0.03
N LEU A 34 -11.19 -12.51 -1.04
CA LEU A 34 -10.09 -11.80 -1.70
C LEU A 34 -10.54 -10.39 -2.15
N PHE A 35 -11.65 -10.30 -2.87
CA PHE A 35 -12.16 -9.02 -3.35
C PHE A 35 -12.66 -8.13 -2.22
N ARG A 36 -13.31 -8.68 -1.21
CA ARG A 36 -13.80 -7.94 -0.05
C ARG A 36 -12.63 -7.31 0.72
N LEU A 37 -11.71 -8.13 1.21
CA LEU A 37 -10.55 -7.67 1.99
C LEU A 37 -9.66 -6.70 1.18
N GLY A 38 -9.36 -7.05 -0.06
CA GLY A 38 -8.49 -6.24 -0.89
C GLY A 38 -9.12 -4.90 -1.31
N THR A 39 -10.45 -4.79 -1.40
CA THR A 39 -11.11 -3.50 -1.65
C THR A 39 -11.26 -2.67 -0.38
N GLU A 40 -11.48 -3.28 0.77
CA GLU A 40 -11.60 -2.60 2.06
C GLU A 40 -10.25 -2.01 2.52
N ASN A 41 -9.16 -2.77 2.38
CA ASN A 41 -7.84 -2.40 2.90
C ASN A 41 -6.95 -1.67 1.88
N SER A 42 -7.38 -1.52 0.62
CA SER A 42 -6.56 -0.90 -0.42
C SER A 42 -6.35 0.59 -0.17
N LEU A 43 -5.11 1.00 0.16
CA LEU A 43 -4.69 2.39 0.25
C LEU A 43 -4.89 3.15 -1.07
N ARG A 44 -4.72 2.46 -2.22
CA ARG A 44 -4.97 3.04 -3.55
C ARG A 44 -6.43 3.44 -3.74
N LEU A 45 -7.37 2.63 -3.27
CA LEU A 45 -8.79 2.95 -3.33
C LEU A 45 -9.17 4.07 -2.37
N GLN A 46 -8.60 4.09 -1.17
CA GLN A 46 -8.78 5.19 -0.22
C GLN A 46 -8.29 6.51 -0.81
N ALA A 47 -7.09 6.52 -1.42
CA ALA A 47 -6.56 7.71 -2.09
C ALA A 47 -7.45 8.16 -3.26
N SER A 48 -7.96 7.23 -4.07
CA SER A 48 -8.86 7.53 -5.18
C SER A 48 -10.20 8.10 -4.70
N HIS A 49 -10.75 7.58 -3.62
CA HIS A 49 -11.96 8.12 -2.98
C HIS A 49 -11.72 9.54 -2.44
N MET A 50 -10.56 9.80 -1.81
CA MET A 50 -10.22 11.16 -1.36
C MET A 50 -10.12 12.15 -2.53
N GLN A 51 -9.59 11.73 -3.69
CA GLN A 51 -9.57 12.56 -4.90
C GLN A 51 -10.99 12.91 -5.38
N GLU A 52 -11.94 11.99 -5.27
CA GLU A 52 -13.36 12.25 -5.58
C GLU A 52 -13.95 13.28 -4.61
N VAL A 53 -13.68 13.19 -3.31
CA VAL A 53 -14.11 14.17 -2.30
C VAL A 53 -13.50 15.55 -2.62
N VAL A 54 -12.22 15.61 -2.93
CA VAL A 54 -11.54 16.88 -3.33
C VAL A 54 -12.18 17.48 -4.57
N ALA A 55 -12.53 16.68 -5.58
CA ALA A 55 -13.20 17.18 -6.78
C ALA A 55 -14.64 17.68 -6.47
N ALA A 56 -15.35 17.03 -5.55
CA ALA A 56 -16.65 17.50 -5.08
C ALA A 56 -16.54 18.84 -4.35
N ASP A 57 -15.52 19.03 -3.51
CA ASP A 57 -15.30 20.28 -2.79
C ASP A 57 -14.81 21.40 -3.73
N LYS A 58 -13.98 21.10 -4.73
CA LYS A 58 -13.63 22.05 -5.81
C LYS A 58 -14.89 22.56 -6.53
N LYS A 59 -15.88 21.68 -6.79
CA LYS A 59 -17.17 22.12 -7.35
C LYS A 59 -17.90 23.07 -6.41
N LYS A 60 -17.97 22.78 -5.10
CA LYS A 60 -18.57 23.67 -4.10
C LYS A 60 -17.84 25.02 -4.09
N THR A 61 -16.50 25.01 -4.06
CA THR A 61 -15.69 26.22 -4.10
C THR A 61 -15.95 27.04 -5.39
N ALA A 62 -16.08 26.38 -6.54
CA ALA A 62 -16.46 27.08 -7.78
C ALA A 62 -17.84 27.73 -7.69
N GLN A 63 -18.78 27.13 -6.96
CA GLN A 63 -20.11 27.70 -6.74
C GLN A 63 -20.07 28.92 -5.81
N THR A 64 -19.17 28.97 -4.82
CA THR A 64 -19.03 30.12 -3.93
C THR A 64 -18.52 31.38 -4.65
N ALA A 65 -17.93 31.24 -5.85
CA ALA A 65 -17.57 32.39 -6.68
C ALA A 65 -18.74 33.28 -7.10
N ARG A 66 -19.98 32.86 -6.84
CA ARG A 66 -21.21 33.66 -7.02
C ARG A 66 -21.55 34.50 -5.79
N LEU A 67 -20.96 34.20 -4.65
CA LEU A 67 -21.24 34.87 -3.38
C LEU A 67 -20.35 36.12 -3.23
N PRO A 68 -20.77 37.10 -2.41
CA PRO A 68 -19.88 38.21 -2.06
C PRO A 68 -18.65 37.72 -1.28
N GLY A 69 -17.48 38.20 -1.68
CA GLY A 69 -16.25 38.07 -0.93
C GLY A 69 -16.14 39.17 0.10
N ILE A 70 -15.82 38.86 1.34
CA ILE A 70 -15.55 39.81 2.40
C ILE A 70 -14.09 39.63 2.81
N SER A 71 -13.30 40.70 2.73
CA SER A 71 -11.92 40.73 3.21
C SER A 71 -11.74 41.79 4.27
N ILE A 72 -11.01 41.47 5.32
CA ILE A 72 -10.65 42.35 6.40
C ILE A 72 -9.13 42.42 6.39
N GLY A 73 -8.59 43.63 6.25
CA GLY A 73 -7.17 43.86 6.27
C GLY A 73 -6.79 44.77 7.43
N ALA A 74 -5.67 44.47 8.07
CA ALA A 74 -5.02 45.34 9.04
C ALA A 74 -3.52 45.40 8.70
N THR A 75 -3.02 46.58 8.47
CA THR A 75 -1.60 46.82 8.18
C THR A 75 -1.06 47.81 9.18
N THR A 76 0.03 47.47 9.83
CA THR A 76 0.77 48.39 10.69
C THR A 76 2.18 48.50 10.15
N GLY A 77 2.70 49.72 10.13
CA GLY A 77 4.04 50.01 9.65
C GLY A 77 4.70 51.11 10.47
N TYR A 78 6.00 51.02 10.62
CA TYR A 78 6.81 52.07 11.20
C TYR A 78 7.32 52.96 10.05
N ILE A 79 6.94 54.26 10.06
CA ILE A 79 7.27 55.23 9.00
C ILE A 79 8.61 55.92 9.31
N GLY A 80 8.90 56.09 10.59
CA GLY A 80 10.05 56.86 11.05
C GLY A 80 9.95 58.38 10.74
N GLN A 81 11.06 59.08 10.88
CA GLN A 81 11.09 60.51 10.57
C GLN A 81 11.01 60.78 9.07
N SER A 82 9.97 61.45 8.66
CA SER A 82 9.77 61.84 7.26
C SER A 82 10.42 63.20 6.99
N THR A 83 11.19 63.30 5.92
CA THR A 83 11.77 64.53 5.44
C THR A 83 11.03 65.03 4.20
N VAL A 84 10.40 66.20 4.28
CA VAL A 84 9.68 66.81 3.17
C VAL A 84 10.47 68.07 2.71
N PHE A 85 10.74 68.14 1.39
CA PHE A 85 11.41 69.35 0.79
C PHE A 85 10.36 70.32 0.25
N ARG A 86 10.41 71.59 0.64
CA ARG A 86 9.41 72.59 0.18
C ARG A 86 9.67 73.08 -1.22
N GLN A 87 10.94 73.21 -1.63
CA GLN A 87 11.30 73.65 -2.98
C GLN A 87 12.39 72.73 -3.58
N GLY A 88 11.99 71.83 -4.48
CA GLY A 88 12.89 70.84 -5.06
C GLY A 88 13.60 70.04 -3.96
N LEU A 89 14.92 69.94 -3.98
CA LEU A 89 15.74 69.24 -2.95
C LEU A 89 16.32 70.19 -1.92
N THR A 90 15.79 71.46 -1.83
CA THR A 90 16.23 72.48 -0.89
C THR A 90 15.18 72.69 0.19
N GLN A 91 15.57 73.23 1.34
CA GLN A 91 14.72 73.48 2.49
C GLN A 91 14.03 72.22 3.05
N PRO A 92 14.77 71.29 3.64
CA PRO A 92 14.19 70.17 4.32
C PRO A 92 13.40 70.60 5.54
N VAL A 93 12.18 70.09 5.66
CA VAL A 93 11.32 70.28 6.82
C VAL A 93 10.97 68.89 7.36
N HIS A 94 11.07 68.69 8.65
CA HIS A 94 10.68 67.50 9.35
C HIS A 94 9.31 67.77 9.99
N PRO A 95 8.20 67.37 9.32
CA PRO A 95 6.89 67.49 9.91
C PRO A 95 6.75 66.53 11.08
N ASP A 96 6.07 66.94 12.12
CA ASP A 96 5.76 66.10 13.29
C ASP A 96 4.64 65.10 12.91
N LEU A 97 5.05 64.00 12.35
CA LEU A 97 4.16 62.88 11.94
C LEU A 97 4.30 61.74 12.92
N PRO A 98 3.20 61.00 13.17
CA PRO A 98 3.28 59.77 13.97
C PRO A 98 4.23 58.77 13.36
N ASP A 99 5.11 58.19 14.17
CA ASP A 99 6.07 57.16 13.74
C ASP A 99 5.41 55.86 13.26
N TRP A 100 4.19 55.65 13.68
CA TRP A 100 3.41 54.44 13.35
C TRP A 100 2.23 54.78 12.46
N SER A 101 2.06 53.98 11.41
CA SER A 101 0.89 54.00 10.55
C SER A 101 0.05 52.75 10.80
N HIS A 102 -1.22 52.92 11.03
CA HIS A 102 -2.19 51.85 11.15
C HIS A 102 -3.29 52.05 10.11
N ASN A 103 -3.48 51.01 9.28
CA ASN A 103 -4.54 51.02 8.27
C ASN A 103 -5.44 49.79 8.52
N TYR A 104 -6.72 50.06 8.66
CA TYR A 104 -7.76 49.00 8.79
C TYR A 104 -8.73 49.17 7.62
N ASN A 105 -8.95 48.10 6.88
CA ASN A 105 -9.89 48.11 5.78
C ASN A 105 -10.83 46.90 5.82
N VAL A 106 -12.08 47.13 5.47
CA VAL A 106 -13.08 46.11 5.21
C VAL A 106 -13.54 46.30 3.78
N GLU A 107 -13.37 45.26 2.98
CA GLU A 107 -13.76 45.28 1.56
C GLU A 107 -14.80 44.20 1.30
N VAL A 108 -15.90 44.56 0.63
CA VAL A 108 -16.96 43.66 0.19
C VAL A 108 -17.02 43.71 -1.33
N THR A 109 -16.66 42.57 -1.96
CA THR A 109 -16.64 42.49 -3.44
C THR A 109 -17.69 41.51 -3.91
N GLN A 110 -18.71 41.99 -4.66
CA GLN A 110 -19.73 41.17 -5.26
C GLN A 110 -19.57 41.16 -6.80
N PRO A 111 -19.25 40.03 -7.41
CA PRO A 111 -19.23 39.95 -8.86
C PRO A 111 -20.66 39.91 -9.42
N VAL A 112 -21.06 40.95 -10.13
CA VAL A 112 -22.39 41.01 -10.79
C VAL A 112 -22.35 40.28 -12.13
N TYR A 113 -21.31 40.52 -12.93
CA TYR A 113 -21.15 39.90 -14.24
C TYR A 113 -19.67 39.77 -14.61
N ARG A 114 -19.25 38.58 -15.06
CA ARG A 114 -17.89 38.29 -15.52
C ARG A 114 -17.89 37.54 -16.86
N GLY A 115 -18.71 37.96 -17.84
CA GLY A 115 -18.70 37.39 -19.20
C GLY A 115 -18.93 35.87 -19.23
N GLY A 116 -19.72 35.30 -18.33
CA GLY A 116 -19.99 33.86 -18.27
C GLY A 116 -18.88 33.03 -17.58
N LYS A 117 -17.72 33.63 -17.22
CA LYS A 117 -16.57 32.91 -16.63
C LYS A 117 -16.97 32.05 -15.42
N ILE A 118 -17.80 32.60 -14.51
CA ILE A 118 -18.24 31.87 -13.30
C ILE A 118 -19.07 30.65 -13.70
N HIS A 119 -20.01 30.81 -14.66
CA HIS A 119 -20.85 29.72 -15.14
C HIS A 119 -20.03 28.57 -15.73
N TYR A 120 -19.10 28.89 -16.63
CA TYR A 120 -18.24 27.87 -17.26
C TYR A 120 -17.26 27.22 -16.29
N ASN A 121 -16.75 27.96 -15.28
CA ASN A 121 -15.90 27.37 -14.22
C ASN A 121 -16.69 26.37 -13.38
N ILE A 122 -17.96 26.65 -13.03
CA ILE A 122 -18.81 25.70 -12.30
C ILE A 122 -19.09 24.46 -13.16
N LYS A 123 -19.37 24.64 -14.47
CA LYS A 123 -19.60 23.54 -15.40
C LYS A 123 -18.34 22.69 -15.53
N ARG A 124 -17.16 23.31 -15.66
CA ARG A 124 -15.86 22.63 -15.68
C ARG A 124 -15.64 21.82 -14.40
N ALA A 125 -15.81 22.43 -13.22
CA ALA A 125 -15.65 21.73 -11.94
C ALA A 125 -16.66 20.57 -11.79
N SER A 126 -17.87 20.68 -12.37
CA SER A 126 -18.85 19.59 -12.40
C SER A 126 -18.37 18.41 -13.27
N LEU A 127 -17.74 18.68 -14.41
CA LEU A 127 -17.15 17.65 -15.27
C LEU A 127 -15.92 17.01 -14.62
N GLU A 128 -15.06 17.81 -13.96
CA GLU A 128 -13.91 17.31 -13.19
C GLU A 128 -14.34 16.38 -12.07
N LYS A 129 -15.49 16.66 -11.39
CA LYS A 129 -16.07 15.74 -10.41
C LYS A 129 -16.51 14.41 -11.08
N GLN A 130 -17.11 14.43 -12.26
CA GLN A 130 -17.52 13.22 -12.97
C GLN A 130 -16.28 12.39 -13.39
N ILE A 131 -15.23 13.07 -13.87
CA ILE A 131 -13.95 12.41 -14.21
C ILE A 131 -13.36 11.73 -12.97
N ALA A 132 -13.34 12.41 -11.82
CA ALA A 132 -12.82 11.81 -10.58
C ALA A 132 -13.61 10.58 -10.15
N ALA A 133 -14.95 10.58 -10.26
CA ALA A 133 -15.79 9.42 -9.97
C ALA A 133 -15.51 8.24 -10.93
N LEU A 134 -15.35 8.51 -12.23
CA LEU A 134 -14.99 7.49 -13.22
C LEU A 134 -13.59 6.92 -12.98
N ASN A 135 -12.62 7.77 -12.63
CA ASN A 135 -11.27 7.34 -12.27
C ASN A 135 -11.28 6.45 -11.00
N SER A 136 -12.12 6.78 -10.03
CA SER A 136 -12.30 5.96 -8.83
C SER A 136 -12.87 4.58 -9.18
N ALA A 137 -13.87 4.52 -10.05
CA ALA A 137 -14.42 3.25 -10.55
C ALA A 137 -13.38 2.44 -11.36
N SER A 138 -12.59 3.10 -12.21
CA SER A 138 -11.48 2.46 -12.95
C SER A 138 -10.42 1.88 -11.99
N SER A 139 -10.00 2.68 -11.00
CA SER A 139 -9.04 2.23 -9.98
C SER A 139 -9.54 1.01 -9.21
N LYS A 140 -10.85 0.95 -8.92
CA LYS A 140 -11.46 -0.22 -8.28
C LYS A 140 -11.38 -1.47 -9.16
N ALA A 141 -11.62 -1.33 -10.46
CA ALA A 141 -11.50 -2.44 -11.41
C ALA A 141 -10.05 -2.91 -11.56
N GLU A 142 -9.08 -1.97 -11.60
CA GLU A 142 -7.66 -2.28 -11.67
C GLU A 142 -7.15 -3.02 -10.44
N VAL A 143 -7.58 -2.59 -9.23
CA VAL A 143 -7.22 -3.29 -7.98
C VAL A 143 -7.78 -4.70 -7.97
N LYS A 144 -9.06 -4.89 -8.35
CA LYS A 144 -9.65 -6.23 -8.46
C LYS A 144 -8.90 -7.12 -9.46
N LEU A 145 -8.50 -6.57 -10.60
CA LEU A 145 -7.72 -7.31 -11.59
C LEU A 145 -6.34 -7.70 -11.06
N LEU A 146 -5.68 -6.80 -10.33
CA LEU A 146 -4.39 -7.09 -9.68
C LEU A 146 -4.52 -8.24 -8.67
N LEU A 147 -5.53 -8.17 -7.79
CA LEU A 147 -5.80 -9.21 -6.80
C LEU A 147 -6.09 -10.56 -7.46
N LEU A 148 -6.90 -10.57 -8.53
CA LEU A 148 -7.20 -11.79 -9.28
C LEU A 148 -5.94 -12.40 -9.90
N ARG A 149 -5.05 -11.57 -10.48
CA ARG A 149 -3.77 -12.06 -11.03
C ARG A 149 -2.91 -12.72 -9.97
N GLN A 150 -2.72 -12.07 -8.83
CA GLN A 150 -1.93 -12.61 -7.72
C GLN A 150 -2.53 -13.91 -7.17
N TYR A 151 -3.85 -13.98 -7.09
CA TYR A 151 -4.55 -15.20 -6.69
C TYR A 151 -4.33 -16.35 -7.68
N MET A 152 -4.41 -16.08 -8.99
CA MET A 152 -4.17 -17.08 -10.04
C MET A 152 -2.70 -17.52 -10.08
N ASP A 153 -1.76 -16.62 -9.82
CA ASP A 153 -0.33 -16.94 -9.70
C ASP A 153 -0.11 -17.88 -8.51
N LEU A 154 -0.71 -17.59 -7.36
CA LEU A 154 -0.66 -18.46 -6.18
C LEU A 154 -1.25 -19.85 -6.48
N PHE A 155 -2.41 -19.90 -7.12
CA PHE A 155 -3.05 -21.15 -7.53
C PHE A 155 -2.15 -21.98 -8.46
N SER A 156 -1.52 -21.32 -9.45
CA SER A 156 -0.60 -21.96 -10.38
C SER A 156 0.61 -22.58 -9.66
N LEU A 157 1.18 -21.86 -8.67
CA LEU A 157 2.30 -22.34 -7.87
C LEU A 157 1.92 -23.58 -7.04
N TYR A 158 0.74 -23.62 -6.45
CA TYR A 158 0.26 -24.82 -5.75
C TYR A 158 0.13 -26.03 -6.71
N LYS A 159 -0.36 -25.81 -7.92
CA LYS A 159 -0.44 -26.87 -8.93
C LYS A 159 0.94 -27.34 -9.40
N GLN A 160 1.90 -26.42 -9.54
CA GLN A 160 3.29 -26.77 -9.85
C GLN A 160 3.92 -27.59 -8.72
N LYS A 161 3.71 -27.20 -7.46
CA LYS A 161 4.16 -27.97 -6.30
C LYS A 161 3.63 -29.39 -6.32
N ASP A 162 2.33 -29.59 -6.63
CA ASP A 162 1.73 -30.94 -6.75
C ASP A 162 2.44 -31.80 -7.80
N VAL A 163 2.82 -31.18 -8.93
CA VAL A 163 3.59 -31.88 -10.00
C VAL A 163 4.99 -32.23 -9.52
N PHE A 164 5.70 -31.27 -8.89
CA PHE A 164 7.06 -31.53 -8.38
C PHE A 164 7.07 -32.57 -7.27
N ALA A 165 6.08 -32.57 -6.38
CA ALA A 165 5.94 -33.60 -5.35
C ALA A 165 5.79 -35.01 -5.95
N ARG A 166 5.02 -35.16 -7.04
CA ARG A 166 4.91 -36.43 -7.78
C ARG A 166 6.23 -36.82 -8.45
N ASN A 167 6.94 -35.86 -9.01
CA ASN A 167 8.27 -36.12 -9.60
C ASN A 167 9.27 -36.62 -8.55
N VAL A 168 9.27 -36.04 -7.34
CA VAL A 168 10.10 -36.51 -6.22
C VAL A 168 9.74 -37.95 -5.84
N GLU A 169 8.44 -38.29 -5.77
CA GLU A 169 7.99 -39.63 -5.48
C GLU A 169 8.47 -40.64 -6.56
N GLU A 170 8.34 -40.26 -7.85
CA GLU A 170 8.79 -41.11 -8.97
C GLU A 170 10.30 -41.29 -8.96
N SER A 171 11.07 -40.19 -8.78
CA SER A 171 12.53 -40.27 -8.74
C SER A 171 13.03 -41.08 -7.54
N THR A 172 12.32 -41.01 -6.40
CA THR A 172 12.63 -41.85 -5.22
C THR A 172 12.45 -43.32 -5.53
N ARG A 173 11.33 -43.74 -6.13
CA ARG A 173 11.07 -45.12 -6.54
C ARG A 173 12.11 -45.57 -7.56
N ARG A 174 12.44 -44.75 -8.55
CA ARG A 174 13.44 -45.06 -9.55
C ARG A 174 14.84 -45.26 -8.92
N LEU A 175 15.22 -44.46 -7.96
CA LEU A 175 16.50 -44.62 -7.24
C LEU A 175 16.53 -45.93 -6.47
N GLU A 176 15.44 -46.34 -5.82
CA GLU A 176 15.32 -47.61 -5.11
C GLU A 176 15.46 -48.82 -6.07
N ASP A 177 14.83 -48.74 -7.26
CA ASP A 177 14.96 -49.79 -8.29
C ASP A 177 16.41 -49.91 -8.82
N ILE A 178 17.05 -48.77 -9.13
CA ILE A 178 18.46 -48.73 -9.56
C ILE A 178 19.38 -49.30 -8.48
N ARG A 179 19.17 -48.98 -7.21
CA ARG A 179 19.93 -49.53 -6.10
C ARG A 179 19.80 -51.06 -5.98
N ARG A 180 18.58 -51.60 -6.27
CA ARG A 180 18.29 -53.00 -6.30
C ARG A 180 19.06 -53.70 -7.45
N LEU A 181 18.93 -53.16 -8.68
CA LEU A 181 19.61 -53.65 -9.86
C LEU A 181 21.13 -53.62 -9.75
N LYS A 182 21.67 -52.59 -9.05
CA LYS A 182 23.08 -52.49 -8.76
C LYS A 182 23.57 -53.59 -7.84
N LYS A 183 22.81 -53.99 -6.82
CA LYS A 183 23.15 -55.12 -5.95
C LYS A 183 23.20 -56.43 -6.72
N GLU A 184 22.42 -56.55 -7.79
CA GLU A 184 22.39 -57.70 -8.70
C GLU A 184 23.49 -57.62 -9.78
N GLY A 185 24.27 -56.52 -9.82
CA GLY A 185 25.34 -56.35 -10.80
C GLY A 185 24.89 -55.93 -12.20
N ILE A 186 23.61 -55.58 -12.39
CA ILE A 186 22.99 -55.25 -13.69
C ILE A 186 23.33 -53.81 -14.13
N VAL A 187 23.41 -52.85 -13.19
CA VAL A 187 23.67 -51.44 -13.47
C VAL A 187 24.94 -50.96 -12.79
N THR A 188 25.50 -49.87 -13.30
CA THR A 188 26.76 -49.31 -12.84
C THR A 188 26.56 -48.33 -11.66
N ARG A 189 27.66 -48.03 -10.92
CA ARG A 189 27.64 -46.95 -9.90
C ARG A 189 27.29 -45.59 -10.51
N ASN A 190 27.64 -45.36 -11.77
CA ASN A 190 27.35 -44.12 -12.46
C ASN A 190 25.85 -43.91 -12.69
N ASP A 191 25.13 -45.01 -12.96
CA ASP A 191 23.67 -44.96 -13.11
C ASP A 191 22.96 -44.66 -11.78
N GLU A 192 23.47 -45.19 -10.66
CA GLU A 192 22.98 -44.80 -9.32
C GLU A 192 23.21 -43.34 -9.05
N LEU A 193 24.44 -42.80 -9.29
CA LEU A 193 24.74 -41.40 -9.07
C LEU A 193 23.89 -40.46 -9.93
N ARG A 194 23.59 -40.81 -11.19
CA ARG A 194 22.69 -40.05 -12.05
C ARG A 194 21.27 -40.02 -11.51
N SER A 195 20.76 -41.17 -11.00
CA SER A 195 19.44 -41.24 -10.40
C SER A 195 19.34 -40.46 -9.09
N GLU A 196 20.40 -40.47 -8.29
CA GLU A 196 20.52 -39.70 -7.05
C GLU A 196 20.55 -38.17 -7.32
N LEU A 197 21.31 -37.78 -8.36
CA LEU A 197 21.32 -36.38 -8.82
C LEU A 197 19.94 -35.93 -9.30
N GLN A 198 19.23 -36.78 -10.06
CA GLN A 198 17.86 -36.45 -10.51
C GLN A 198 16.93 -36.25 -9.32
N LEU A 199 16.94 -37.16 -8.34
CA LEU A 199 16.12 -37.02 -7.12
C LEU A 199 16.45 -35.69 -6.38
N THR A 200 17.74 -35.36 -6.27
CA THR A 200 18.16 -34.11 -5.62
C THR A 200 17.63 -32.88 -6.35
N ASN A 201 17.67 -32.90 -7.70
CA ASN A 201 17.14 -31.80 -8.51
C ASN A 201 15.60 -31.67 -8.36
N ASP A 202 14.87 -32.78 -8.34
CA ASP A 202 13.42 -32.79 -8.15
C ASP A 202 13.04 -32.28 -6.74
N GLN A 203 13.82 -32.66 -5.72
CA GLN A 203 13.64 -32.13 -4.36
C GLN A 203 13.90 -30.64 -4.28
N LEU A 204 14.93 -30.14 -4.98
CA LEU A 204 15.23 -28.72 -5.05
C LEU A 204 14.08 -27.94 -5.70
N ALA A 205 13.58 -28.44 -6.86
CA ALA A 205 12.44 -27.80 -7.55
C ALA A 205 11.18 -27.75 -6.66
N CYS A 206 10.93 -28.80 -5.85
CA CYS A 206 9.83 -28.80 -4.91
C CYS A 206 9.99 -27.74 -3.81
N ARG A 207 11.21 -27.57 -3.27
CA ARG A 207 11.48 -26.51 -2.26
C ARG A 207 11.39 -25.12 -2.86
N GLU A 208 11.90 -24.92 -4.06
CA GLU A 208 11.75 -23.63 -4.77
C GLU A 208 10.27 -23.26 -4.99
N ALA A 209 9.42 -24.25 -5.27
CA ALA A 209 7.98 -24.02 -5.36
C ALA A 209 7.38 -23.61 -4.00
N ASP A 210 7.80 -24.23 -2.89
CA ASP A 210 7.37 -23.85 -1.55
C ASP A 210 7.78 -22.43 -1.19
N ASP A 211 9.03 -22.05 -1.49
CA ASP A 211 9.54 -20.72 -1.25
C ASP A 211 8.76 -19.66 -2.07
N ASN A 212 8.47 -19.96 -3.34
CA ASN A 212 7.69 -19.08 -4.20
C ASN A 212 6.24 -18.92 -3.70
N ILE A 213 5.60 -19.99 -3.21
CA ILE A 213 4.28 -19.94 -2.57
C ILE A 213 4.33 -19.01 -1.35
N ALA A 214 5.34 -19.12 -0.49
CA ALA A 214 5.49 -18.27 0.68
C ALA A 214 5.64 -16.79 0.29
N ILE A 215 6.46 -16.49 -0.72
CA ILE A 215 6.67 -15.12 -1.22
C ILE A 215 5.38 -14.52 -1.77
N VAL A 216 4.66 -15.24 -2.64
CA VAL A 216 3.41 -14.73 -3.23
C VAL A 216 2.30 -14.63 -2.18
N SER A 217 2.26 -15.55 -1.22
CA SER A 217 1.34 -15.49 -0.08
C SER A 217 1.57 -14.24 0.73
N GLN A 218 2.83 -13.93 1.12
CA GLN A 218 3.18 -12.73 1.85
C GLN A 218 2.84 -11.44 1.07
N GLN A 219 3.07 -11.41 -0.25
CA GLN A 219 2.68 -10.28 -1.09
C GLN A 219 1.16 -10.05 -1.07
N LEU A 220 0.38 -11.13 -1.09
CA LEU A 220 -1.07 -11.06 -0.98
C LEU A 220 -1.51 -10.60 0.41
N ASP A 221 -0.89 -11.09 1.50
CA ASP A 221 -1.21 -10.68 2.86
C ASP A 221 -1.08 -9.15 3.03
N VAL A 222 0.00 -8.57 2.50
CA VAL A 222 0.20 -7.10 2.49
C VAL A 222 -0.91 -6.39 1.72
N LEU A 223 -1.32 -6.92 0.56
CA LEU A 223 -2.38 -6.32 -0.26
C LEU A 223 -3.76 -6.45 0.39
N LEU A 224 -3.99 -7.51 1.16
CA LEU A 224 -5.23 -7.78 1.87
C LEU A 224 -5.29 -7.13 3.26
N GLY A 225 -4.15 -6.64 3.76
CA GLY A 225 -4.02 -6.10 5.12
C GLY A 225 -4.12 -7.19 6.20
N LEU A 226 -3.70 -8.40 5.88
CA LEU A 226 -3.58 -9.52 6.80
C LEU A 226 -2.19 -9.52 7.45
N ASP A 227 -2.04 -10.29 8.55
CA ASP A 227 -0.73 -10.51 9.15
C ASP A 227 0.16 -11.34 8.21
N GLU A 228 1.41 -10.92 8.02
CA GLU A 228 2.40 -11.55 7.11
C GLU A 228 2.78 -13.00 7.49
N THR A 229 2.18 -13.55 8.54
CA THR A 229 2.44 -14.90 9.05
C THR A 229 1.53 -15.97 8.45
N PHE A 230 0.50 -15.58 7.71
CA PHE A 230 -0.44 -16.53 7.11
C PHE A 230 0.14 -17.14 5.82
N LEU A 231 -0.02 -18.45 5.66
CA LEU A 231 0.18 -19.11 4.37
C LEU A 231 -1.17 -19.24 3.68
N LEU A 232 -1.38 -18.41 2.67
CA LEU A 232 -2.66 -18.38 1.94
C LEU A 232 -2.80 -19.61 1.08
N GLN A 233 -3.94 -20.28 1.19
CA GLN A 233 -4.28 -21.45 0.40
C GLN A 233 -5.51 -21.12 -0.48
N PRO A 234 -5.37 -21.09 -1.82
CA PRO A 234 -6.49 -20.78 -2.69
C PRO A 234 -7.54 -21.89 -2.65
N ASP A 235 -8.81 -21.50 -2.50
CA ASP A 235 -9.92 -22.43 -2.62
C ASP A 235 -10.12 -22.82 -4.09
N THR A 236 -10.01 -24.11 -4.37
CA THR A 236 -10.12 -24.67 -5.72
C THR A 236 -11.55 -24.96 -6.15
N ALA A 237 -12.53 -24.90 -5.24
CA ALA A 237 -13.90 -25.31 -5.52
C ALA A 237 -14.59 -24.45 -6.59
N LEU A 238 -14.27 -23.14 -6.63
CA LEU A 238 -14.90 -22.20 -7.56
C LEU A 238 -14.26 -22.14 -8.96
N LEU A 239 -13.10 -22.78 -9.18
CA LEU A 239 -12.40 -22.75 -10.48
C LEU A 239 -12.81 -23.91 -11.40
N TYR A 240 -13.61 -24.86 -10.92
CA TYR A 240 -14.08 -26.03 -11.66
C TYR A 240 -15.61 -26.08 -11.87
N THR A 241 -16.33 -24.98 -11.52
CA THR A 241 -17.74 -24.78 -11.84
C THR A 241 -17.91 -23.85 -13.02
#